data_35eedc786961420082f7640c4ef0eb4f
#
_entry.id   35eedc786961420082f7640c4ef0eb4f
#
_cell.length_a   1.000
_cell.length_b   1.000
_cell.length_c   1.000
_cell.angle_alpha   90.00
_cell.angle_beta   90.00
_cell.angle_gamma   90.00
#
_symmetry.space_group_name_H-M   'P 1'
#
loop_
_entity.id
_entity.type
_entity.pdbx_description
1 polymer ?
#
loop_
_entity_poly.entity_id
_entity_poly.type
_entity_poly.pdbx_seq_one_letter_code
_entity_poly.pdbx_strand_id
1 'polypeptide(L)'
;MALVDENGKIINKEIVNYEDEKSEKFILEKINEYVARNSQGVNAIGIGVPGIIKNNKIIYTCNISLVDSYFIRKIRTKIPVYLANDALCATLAEYQLIDNCKYDNYALMTIGTGIGAGLIFNKQVYEGRSGYAGEVGHMVIRKNGLQCNCGRRGCFEKYASVSRLLQIAKVNTLKEFFNLVESNKYVASIFNYYLDDLAEGMANFIMVNDVDMLVIGGSLAWFGDKFYYILRAKIAEKLFNREAKDVKMKFAKLGNDAGLIGAAFLSEWLNQKNKED
;
A
#
# COMPACT_ATOMS: atom_id res chain seq x y z
N MET A 1 16.13 2.97 1.79
CA MET A 1 16.35 3.34 3.21
C MET A 1 16.39 4.84 3.31
N ALA A 2 15.93 5.44 4.41
CA ALA A 2 15.96 6.89 4.59
C ALA A 2 16.15 7.27 6.05
N LEU A 3 16.74 8.45 6.29
CA LEU A 3 16.69 9.16 7.55
C LEU A 3 15.58 10.22 7.44
N VAL A 4 14.62 10.17 8.36
CA VAL A 4 13.42 11.02 8.33
C VAL A 4 13.34 11.76 9.67
N ASP A 5 13.04 13.07 9.62
CA ASP A 5 12.84 13.86 10.84
C ASP A 5 11.40 13.72 11.39
N GLU A 6 11.15 14.32 12.53
CA GLU A 6 9.85 14.31 13.22
C GLU A 6 8.69 14.93 12.42
N ASN A 7 9.00 15.75 11.41
CA ASN A 7 8.02 16.39 10.52
C ASN A 7 7.80 15.58 9.23
N GLY A 8 8.41 14.39 9.11
CA GLY A 8 8.31 13.56 7.92
C GLY A 8 9.20 13.97 6.75
N LYS A 9 10.14 14.90 6.97
CA LYS A 9 11.08 15.34 5.94
C LYS A 9 12.21 14.31 5.81
N ILE A 10 12.43 13.83 4.60
CA ILE A 10 13.56 12.96 4.28
C ILE A 10 14.84 13.79 4.29
N ILE A 11 15.76 13.48 5.22
CA ILE A 11 17.07 14.12 5.36
C ILE A 11 18.10 13.44 4.44
N ASN A 12 18.07 12.11 4.39
CA ASN A 12 18.95 11.29 3.58
C ASN A 12 18.17 10.08 3.03
N LYS A 13 18.45 9.69 1.80
CA LYS A 13 17.81 8.56 1.13
C LYS A 13 18.83 7.74 0.34
N GLU A 14 18.81 6.43 0.53
CA GLU A 14 19.60 5.47 -0.20
C GLU A 14 18.69 4.41 -0.82
N ILE A 15 18.86 4.18 -2.12
CA ILE A 15 18.14 3.14 -2.86
C ILE A 15 19.13 2.02 -3.14
N VAL A 16 18.80 0.82 -2.71
CA VAL A 16 19.56 -0.40 -2.99
C VAL A 16 18.73 -1.29 -3.91
N ASN A 17 19.25 -1.60 -5.08
CA ASN A 17 18.64 -2.58 -5.96
C ASN A 17 18.93 -3.98 -5.42
N TYR A 18 17.89 -4.80 -5.27
CA TYR A 18 17.96 -6.18 -4.79
C TYR A 18 17.31 -7.19 -5.75
N GLU A 19 17.03 -6.77 -7.00
CA GLU A 19 16.36 -7.63 -7.99
C GLU A 19 17.15 -8.90 -8.28
N ASP A 20 18.47 -8.81 -8.28
CA ASP A 20 19.37 -9.93 -8.55
C ASP A 20 19.65 -10.81 -7.30
N GLU A 21 19.44 -10.27 -6.10
CA GLU A 21 19.67 -11.00 -4.84
C GLU A 21 18.61 -10.67 -3.79
N LYS A 22 17.52 -11.47 -3.77
CA LYS A 22 16.39 -11.33 -2.84
C LYS A 22 16.58 -12.11 -1.54
N SER A 23 17.81 -12.43 -1.15
CA SER A 23 18.08 -13.20 0.07
C SER A 23 17.94 -12.35 1.32
N GLU A 24 17.44 -12.96 2.40
CA GLU A 24 17.38 -12.31 3.72
C GLU A 24 18.75 -11.80 4.15
N LYS A 25 19.82 -12.57 3.88
CA LYS A 25 21.19 -12.21 4.23
C LYS A 25 21.60 -10.88 3.60
N PHE A 26 21.38 -10.73 2.29
CA PHE A 26 21.70 -9.49 1.58
C PHE A 26 20.93 -8.30 2.13
N ILE A 27 19.61 -8.46 2.34
CA ILE A 27 18.75 -7.40 2.86
C ILE A 27 19.24 -6.96 4.25
N LEU A 28 19.53 -7.92 5.16
CA LEU A 28 20.04 -7.63 6.50
C LEU A 28 21.41 -6.95 6.47
N GLU A 29 22.29 -7.36 5.56
CA GLU A 29 23.60 -6.72 5.39
C GLU A 29 23.43 -5.25 5.03
N LYS A 30 22.59 -4.93 4.04
CA LYS A 30 22.32 -3.55 3.62
C LYS A 30 21.65 -2.71 4.71
N ILE A 31 20.69 -3.27 5.44
CA ILE A 31 20.09 -2.62 6.59
C ILE A 31 21.15 -2.30 7.66
N ASN A 32 21.97 -3.29 8.03
CA ASN A 32 23.00 -3.13 9.05
C ASN A 32 24.08 -2.10 8.65
N GLU A 33 24.49 -2.08 7.37
CA GLU A 33 25.40 -1.07 6.84
C GLU A 33 24.80 0.35 6.94
N TYR A 34 23.54 0.50 6.58
CA TYR A 34 22.86 1.80 6.65
C TYR A 34 22.68 2.27 8.10
N VAL A 35 22.23 1.40 9.00
CA VAL A 35 22.06 1.68 10.41
C VAL A 35 23.39 2.09 11.06
N ALA A 36 24.48 1.38 10.77
CA ALA A 36 25.81 1.69 11.32
C ALA A 36 26.29 3.11 10.95
N ARG A 37 25.93 3.59 9.74
CA ARG A 37 26.33 4.92 9.27
C ARG A 37 25.41 6.06 9.73
N ASN A 38 24.15 5.76 10.06
CA ASN A 38 23.12 6.77 10.25
C ASN A 38 22.40 6.70 11.61
N SER A 39 22.93 5.94 12.60
CA SER A 39 22.24 5.71 13.89
C SER A 39 22.35 6.87 14.89
N GLN A 40 23.23 7.85 14.67
CA GLN A 40 23.40 8.96 15.60
C GLN A 40 22.16 9.86 15.63
N GLY A 41 21.59 10.05 16.82
CA GLY A 41 20.40 10.88 17.01
C GLY A 41 19.09 10.23 16.56
N VAL A 42 19.11 8.93 16.21
CA VAL A 42 17.92 8.19 15.79
C VAL A 42 17.22 7.57 17.01
N ASN A 43 15.92 7.83 17.16
CA ASN A 43 15.13 7.34 18.29
C ASN A 43 14.44 5.98 17.99
N ALA A 44 14.14 5.69 16.74
CA ALA A 44 13.47 4.46 16.32
C ALA A 44 13.82 4.09 14.86
N ILE A 45 13.73 2.82 14.54
CA ILE A 45 13.86 2.29 13.17
C ILE A 45 12.53 1.66 12.79
N GLY A 46 11.92 2.14 11.70
CA GLY A 46 10.73 1.54 11.11
C GLY A 46 11.06 0.86 9.80
N ILE A 47 10.43 -0.28 9.55
CA ILE A 47 10.63 -1.07 8.32
C ILE A 47 9.26 -1.47 7.75
N GLY A 48 8.95 -0.95 6.57
CA GLY A 48 7.82 -1.40 5.77
C GLY A 48 8.17 -2.66 4.98
N VAL A 49 7.37 -3.71 5.11
CA VAL A 49 7.62 -5.02 4.48
C VAL A 49 6.41 -5.39 3.61
N PRO A 50 6.61 -5.79 2.35
CA PRO A 50 5.52 -6.29 1.50
C PRO A 50 5.11 -7.70 1.96
N GLY A 51 4.16 -7.78 2.88
CA GLY A 51 3.70 -9.03 3.47
C GLY A 51 2.87 -8.86 4.73
N ILE A 52 2.59 -9.97 5.38
CA ILE A 52 1.76 -10.01 6.58
C ILE A 52 2.67 -9.86 7.80
N ILE A 53 2.41 -8.80 8.55
CA ILE A 53 3.14 -8.47 9.78
C ILE A 53 2.15 -8.51 10.93
N LYS A 54 2.57 -9.11 12.05
CA LYS A 54 1.80 -9.12 13.30
C LYS A 54 2.70 -9.16 14.51
N ASN A 55 2.38 -8.32 15.51
CA ASN A 55 3.17 -8.24 16.76
C ASN A 55 4.66 -8.08 16.49
N ASN A 56 5.01 -7.18 15.57
CA ASN A 56 6.38 -6.89 15.19
C ASN A 56 7.18 -8.11 14.66
N LYS A 57 6.46 -9.07 14.00
CA LYS A 57 7.04 -10.27 13.39
C LYS A 57 6.56 -10.41 11.96
N ILE A 58 7.43 -10.88 11.09
CA ILE A 58 7.09 -11.27 9.72
C ILE A 58 6.40 -12.63 9.79
N ILE A 59 5.13 -12.67 9.38
CA ILE A 59 4.33 -13.90 9.33
C ILE A 59 4.43 -14.54 7.95
N TYR A 60 4.37 -13.70 6.89
CA TYR A 60 4.42 -14.17 5.51
C TYR A 60 4.88 -13.05 4.57
N THR A 61 5.66 -13.40 3.55
CA THR A 61 6.00 -12.52 2.43
C THR A 61 5.87 -13.29 1.11
N CYS A 62 5.35 -12.65 0.05
CA CYS A 62 5.17 -13.32 -1.25
C CYS A 62 6.37 -13.20 -2.18
N ASN A 63 7.06 -12.06 -2.16
CA ASN A 63 8.01 -11.67 -3.20
C ASN A 63 9.46 -11.58 -2.72
N ILE A 64 9.67 -11.72 -1.42
CA ILE A 64 10.97 -11.62 -0.76
C ILE A 64 11.08 -12.84 0.16
N SER A 65 12.22 -13.50 0.19
CA SER A 65 12.46 -14.64 1.08
C SER A 65 12.75 -14.19 2.53
N LEU A 66 11.82 -13.43 3.12
CA LEU A 66 11.85 -13.04 4.52
C LEU A 66 10.80 -13.87 5.26
N VAL A 67 11.20 -14.96 5.88
CA VAL A 67 10.28 -15.89 6.59
C VAL A 67 10.67 -16.02 8.07
N ASP A 68 11.53 -15.14 8.57
CA ASP A 68 12.05 -15.28 9.91
C ASP A 68 11.29 -14.40 10.92
N SER A 69 10.55 -15.02 11.83
CA SER A 69 9.92 -14.35 12.96
C SER A 69 10.92 -13.61 13.88
N TYR A 70 12.23 -13.86 13.71
CA TYR A 70 13.30 -13.22 14.45
C TYR A 70 14.10 -12.20 13.64
N PHE A 71 13.63 -11.81 12.47
CA PHE A 71 14.28 -10.86 11.56
C PHE A 71 14.84 -9.62 12.27
N ILE A 72 14.04 -8.99 13.15
CA ILE A 72 14.46 -7.81 13.92
C ILE A 72 15.72 -8.08 14.77
N ARG A 73 15.84 -9.26 15.37
CA ARG A 73 16.97 -9.60 16.25
C ARG A 73 18.31 -9.71 15.52
N LYS A 74 18.26 -9.81 14.18
CA LYS A 74 19.44 -9.85 13.33
C LYS A 74 19.93 -8.45 12.93
N ILE A 75 19.15 -7.41 13.22
CA ILE A 75 19.56 -6.02 13.01
C ILE A 75 20.47 -5.60 14.17
N ARG A 76 21.70 -5.20 13.85
CA ARG A 76 22.75 -4.88 14.82
C ARG A 76 22.57 -3.46 15.37
N THR A 77 21.63 -3.30 16.29
CA THR A 77 21.32 -2.00 16.89
C THR A 77 20.78 -2.15 18.30
N LYS A 78 20.88 -1.07 19.09
CA LYS A 78 20.17 -0.92 20.39
C LYS A 78 18.92 -0.05 20.23
N ILE A 79 18.73 0.55 19.06
CA ILE A 79 17.58 1.39 18.75
C ILE A 79 16.36 0.49 18.57
N PRO A 80 15.18 0.83 19.12
CA PRO A 80 13.96 0.08 18.92
C PRO A 80 13.61 -0.07 17.43
N VAL A 81 13.25 -1.29 17.00
CA VAL A 81 12.88 -1.60 15.60
C VAL A 81 11.42 -2.03 15.52
N TYR A 82 10.70 -1.44 14.59
CA TYR A 82 9.28 -1.68 14.34
C TYR A 82 9.06 -2.15 12.91
N LEU A 83 8.20 -3.16 12.74
CA LEU A 83 7.79 -3.69 11.44
C LEU A 83 6.31 -3.41 11.18
N ALA A 84 5.97 -3.06 9.96
CA ALA A 84 4.60 -3.04 9.49
C ALA A 84 4.53 -3.42 8.00
N ASN A 85 3.32 -3.68 7.52
CA ASN A 85 3.06 -3.81 6.09
C ASN A 85 3.37 -2.48 5.38
N ASP A 86 3.91 -2.55 4.16
CA ASP A 86 4.32 -1.38 3.37
C ASP A 86 3.15 -0.45 3.01
N ALA A 87 1.98 -1.00 2.67
CA ALA A 87 0.78 -0.20 2.42
C ALA A 87 0.28 0.48 3.71
N LEU A 88 0.40 -0.18 4.86
CA LEU A 88 0.10 0.44 6.15
C LEU A 88 1.04 1.61 6.45
N CYS A 89 2.34 1.46 6.19
CA CYS A 89 3.30 2.56 6.32
C CYS A 89 2.88 3.75 5.44
N ALA A 90 2.57 3.53 4.18
CA ALA A 90 2.11 4.59 3.28
C ALA A 90 0.82 5.26 3.78
N THR A 91 -0.08 4.47 4.37
CA THR A 91 -1.33 4.97 4.97
C THR A 91 -1.04 5.92 6.13
N LEU A 92 -0.14 5.55 7.03
CA LEU A 92 0.24 6.39 8.18
C LEU A 92 0.81 7.73 7.75
N ALA A 93 1.69 7.74 6.74
CA ALA A 93 2.27 8.99 6.23
C ALA A 93 1.21 9.94 5.66
N GLU A 94 0.33 9.44 4.79
CA GLU A 94 -0.75 10.26 4.20
C GLU A 94 -1.75 10.73 5.27
N TYR A 95 -2.11 9.86 6.20
CA TYR A 95 -3.04 10.17 7.27
C TYR A 95 -2.50 11.25 8.22
N GLN A 96 -1.24 11.14 8.63
CA GLN A 96 -0.61 12.06 9.57
C GLN A 96 -0.23 13.38 8.90
N LEU A 97 0.48 13.36 7.79
CA LEU A 97 1.06 14.57 7.19
C LEU A 97 0.13 15.32 6.25
N ILE A 98 -0.76 14.63 5.57
CA ILE A 98 -1.65 15.24 4.57
C ILE A 98 -3.04 15.49 5.15
N ASP A 99 -3.54 14.59 5.98
CA ASP A 99 -4.88 14.68 6.53
C ASP A 99 -4.94 15.09 8.01
N ASN A 100 -3.77 15.29 8.65
CA ASN A 100 -3.66 15.73 10.05
C ASN A 100 -4.52 14.91 11.01
N CYS A 101 -4.61 13.60 10.81
CA CYS A 101 -5.35 12.64 11.62
C CYS A 101 -6.83 13.02 11.85
N LYS A 102 -7.47 13.72 10.91
CA LYS A 102 -8.82 14.31 11.10
C LYS A 102 -9.97 13.33 10.91
N TYR A 103 -9.74 12.20 10.25
CA TYR A 103 -10.78 11.20 9.99
C TYR A 103 -10.71 10.08 11.01
N ASP A 104 -11.86 9.59 11.47
CA ASP A 104 -11.93 8.47 12.41
C ASP A 104 -11.67 7.14 11.69
N ASN A 105 -12.25 6.97 10.50
CA ASN A 105 -12.11 5.77 9.67
C ASN A 105 -11.46 6.14 8.34
N TYR A 106 -10.25 5.70 8.13
CA TYR A 106 -9.43 6.09 6.99
C TYR A 106 -8.79 4.86 6.35
N ALA A 107 -8.75 4.85 5.04
CA ALA A 107 -8.02 3.84 4.30
C ALA A 107 -7.18 4.45 3.18
N LEU A 108 -6.03 3.87 2.94
CA LEU A 108 -5.26 4.09 1.72
C LEU A 108 -5.17 2.75 0.96
N MET A 109 -5.62 2.74 -0.29
CA MET A 109 -5.48 1.61 -1.18
C MET A 109 -4.34 1.88 -2.17
N THR A 110 -3.27 1.08 -2.11
CA THR A 110 -2.16 1.16 -3.06
C THR A 110 -2.49 0.33 -4.29
N ILE A 111 -2.47 0.95 -5.47
CA ILE A 111 -2.73 0.29 -6.76
C ILE A 111 -1.54 0.52 -7.68
N GLY A 112 -0.74 -0.53 -7.86
CA GLY A 112 0.51 -0.51 -8.61
C GLY A 112 0.82 -1.86 -9.21
N THR A 113 1.97 -2.44 -8.89
CA THR A 113 2.34 -3.82 -9.26
C THR A 113 1.33 -4.84 -8.72
N GLY A 114 0.86 -4.62 -7.51
CA GLY A 114 -0.22 -5.33 -6.85
C GLY A 114 -1.26 -4.35 -6.30
N ILE A 115 -2.18 -4.86 -5.47
CA ILE A 115 -3.17 -4.07 -4.73
C ILE A 115 -3.09 -4.44 -3.25
N GLY A 116 -2.83 -3.44 -2.41
CA GLY A 116 -2.86 -3.55 -0.96
C GLY A 116 -3.64 -2.41 -0.33
N ALA A 117 -3.88 -2.45 0.98
CA ALA A 117 -4.43 -1.32 1.70
C ALA A 117 -3.88 -1.25 3.13
N GLY A 118 -3.85 -0.05 3.68
CA GLY A 118 -3.71 0.17 5.11
C GLY A 118 -5.00 0.74 5.66
N LEU A 119 -5.34 0.39 6.88
CA LEU A 119 -6.60 0.72 7.54
C LEU A 119 -6.37 1.41 8.87
N ILE A 120 -7.12 2.47 9.11
CA ILE A 120 -7.21 3.17 10.39
C ILE A 120 -8.69 3.22 10.74
N PHE A 121 -9.08 2.67 11.89
CA PHE A 121 -10.44 2.73 12.44
C PHE A 121 -10.40 3.33 13.83
N ASN A 122 -11.34 4.22 14.13
CA ASN A 122 -11.37 5.00 15.38
C ASN A 122 -10.02 5.67 15.68
N LYS A 123 -9.39 6.21 14.65
CA LYS A 123 -8.03 6.83 14.70
C LYS A 123 -6.90 5.88 15.10
N GLN A 124 -7.14 4.58 15.12
CA GLN A 124 -6.14 3.58 15.45
C GLN A 124 -5.81 2.69 14.26
N VAL A 125 -4.56 2.25 14.18
CA VAL A 125 -4.11 1.29 13.17
C VAL A 125 -4.86 -0.03 13.32
N TYR A 126 -5.47 -0.48 12.24
CA TYR A 126 -6.20 -1.74 12.21
C TYR A 126 -5.47 -2.79 11.39
N GLU A 127 -4.85 -3.75 12.06
CA GLU A 127 -4.15 -4.87 11.44
C GLU A 127 -4.99 -6.16 11.40
N GLY A 128 -6.16 -6.14 12.05
CA GLY A 128 -6.95 -7.35 12.26
C GLY A 128 -6.32 -8.32 13.26
N ARG A 129 -6.97 -9.48 13.46
CA ARG A 129 -6.52 -10.49 14.42
C ARG A 129 -5.16 -11.08 14.08
N SER A 130 -4.89 -11.32 12.82
CA SER A 130 -3.71 -12.08 12.34
C SER A 130 -2.83 -11.30 11.34
N GLY A 131 -3.02 -9.97 11.22
CA GLY A 131 -2.25 -9.13 10.30
C GLY A 131 -2.78 -9.13 8.85
N TYR A 132 -3.94 -9.73 8.59
CA TYR A 132 -4.52 -9.81 7.23
C TYR A 132 -5.42 -8.62 6.86
N ALA A 133 -5.66 -7.68 7.77
CA ALA A 133 -6.43 -6.49 7.42
C ALA A 133 -5.67 -5.70 6.34
N GLY A 134 -6.40 -5.28 5.31
CA GLY A 134 -5.77 -4.60 4.17
C GLY A 134 -5.36 -5.49 2.99
N GLU A 135 -5.48 -6.82 3.08
CA GLU A 135 -5.24 -7.76 1.98
C GLU A 135 -6.35 -7.71 0.91
N VAL A 136 -6.77 -6.50 0.56
CA VAL A 136 -7.92 -6.21 -0.33
C VAL A 136 -7.70 -6.70 -1.76
N GLY A 137 -6.46 -6.74 -2.21
CA GLY A 137 -6.10 -7.28 -3.52
C GLY A 137 -6.49 -8.74 -3.70
N HIS A 138 -6.66 -9.48 -2.60
CA HIS A 138 -7.08 -10.88 -2.60
C HIS A 138 -8.59 -11.09 -2.41
N MET A 139 -9.40 -10.04 -2.35
CA MET A 139 -10.86 -10.17 -2.49
C MET A 139 -11.21 -10.78 -3.84
N VAL A 140 -12.13 -11.75 -3.86
CA VAL A 140 -12.58 -12.37 -5.11
C VAL A 140 -13.67 -11.49 -5.74
N ILE A 141 -13.36 -10.87 -6.87
CA ILE A 141 -14.33 -10.11 -7.66
C ILE A 141 -14.89 -10.92 -8.85
N ARG A 142 -14.23 -12.03 -9.21
CA ARG A 142 -14.70 -12.93 -10.28
C ARG A 142 -14.57 -14.39 -9.85
N LYS A 143 -15.70 -15.02 -9.49
CA LYS A 143 -15.74 -16.45 -9.14
C LYS A 143 -15.13 -17.30 -10.26
N ASN A 144 -14.25 -18.23 -9.90
CA ASN A 144 -13.54 -19.13 -10.84
C ASN A 144 -12.68 -18.39 -11.89
N GLY A 145 -12.31 -17.15 -11.63
CA GLY A 145 -11.52 -16.32 -12.55
C GLY A 145 -10.03 -16.69 -12.62
N LEU A 146 -9.20 -15.71 -12.90
CA LEU A 146 -7.74 -15.89 -13.08
C LEU A 146 -7.09 -16.44 -11.81
N GLN A 147 -6.10 -17.33 -12.01
CA GLN A 147 -5.28 -17.86 -10.92
C GLN A 147 -4.47 -16.74 -10.27
N CYS A 148 -4.47 -16.68 -8.95
CA CYS A 148 -3.68 -15.76 -8.15
C CYS A 148 -2.53 -16.50 -7.46
N ASN A 149 -1.41 -15.80 -7.24
CA ASN A 149 -0.24 -16.34 -6.54
C ASN A 149 -0.55 -16.71 -5.07
N CYS A 150 -1.60 -16.13 -4.47
CA CYS A 150 -2.07 -16.51 -3.14
C CYS A 150 -2.78 -17.90 -3.08
N GLY A 151 -2.85 -18.63 -4.18
CA GLY A 151 -3.53 -19.92 -4.29
C GLY A 151 -5.03 -19.84 -4.64
N ARG A 152 -5.66 -18.67 -4.53
CA ARG A 152 -7.08 -18.44 -4.88
C ARG A 152 -7.25 -18.13 -6.37
N ARG A 153 -8.50 -18.08 -6.81
CA ARG A 153 -8.87 -17.65 -8.17
C ARG A 153 -9.81 -16.46 -8.12
N GLY A 154 -9.62 -15.52 -9.07
CA GLY A 154 -10.53 -14.39 -9.24
C GLY A 154 -10.24 -13.19 -8.33
N CYS A 155 -9.03 -13.11 -7.74
CA CYS A 155 -8.61 -12.01 -6.86
C CYS A 155 -8.61 -10.67 -7.60
N PHE A 156 -9.03 -9.61 -6.92
CA PHE A 156 -9.13 -8.24 -7.41
C PHE A 156 -7.84 -7.75 -8.09
N GLU A 157 -6.69 -8.00 -7.47
CA GLU A 157 -5.38 -7.65 -8.01
C GLU A 157 -5.12 -8.20 -9.42
N LYS A 158 -5.64 -9.38 -9.73
CA LYS A 158 -5.43 -10.04 -11.03
C LYS A 158 -6.18 -9.36 -12.18
N TYR A 159 -7.07 -8.42 -11.87
CA TYR A 159 -7.87 -7.68 -12.85
C TYR A 159 -7.57 -6.18 -12.84
N ALA A 160 -7.29 -5.61 -11.67
CA ALA A 160 -7.25 -4.18 -11.45
C ALA A 160 -5.89 -3.62 -10.98
N SER A 161 -4.82 -4.42 -10.92
CA SER A 161 -3.47 -3.87 -10.75
C SER A 161 -3.00 -3.13 -12.00
N VAL A 162 -2.15 -2.12 -11.83
CA VAL A 162 -1.54 -1.40 -12.97
C VAL A 162 -0.66 -2.35 -13.79
N SER A 163 0.07 -3.27 -13.17
CA SER A 163 0.83 -4.31 -13.89
C SER A 163 -0.07 -5.13 -14.81
N ARG A 164 -1.29 -5.46 -14.38
CA ARG A 164 -2.24 -6.18 -15.21
C ARG A 164 -2.72 -5.35 -16.39
N LEU A 165 -3.00 -4.06 -16.17
CA LEU A 165 -3.39 -3.14 -17.23
C LEU A 165 -2.31 -3.07 -18.32
N LEU A 166 -1.05 -2.85 -17.94
CA LEU A 166 0.07 -2.77 -18.86
C LEU A 166 0.28 -4.08 -19.63
N GLN A 167 0.16 -5.22 -18.94
CA GLN A 167 0.28 -6.55 -19.55
C GLN A 167 -0.78 -6.79 -20.63
N ILE A 168 -2.05 -6.45 -20.38
CA ILE A 168 -3.13 -6.66 -21.35
C ILE A 168 -2.99 -5.70 -22.54
N ALA A 169 -2.61 -4.46 -22.26
CA ALA A 169 -2.37 -3.44 -23.28
C ALA A 169 -1.08 -3.68 -24.08
N LYS A 170 -0.24 -4.62 -23.66
CA LYS A 170 1.07 -4.97 -24.25
C LYS A 170 2.01 -3.75 -24.35
N VAL A 171 2.06 -2.96 -23.27
CA VAL A 171 2.96 -1.81 -23.11
C VAL A 171 3.76 -1.96 -21.82
N ASN A 172 4.89 -1.26 -21.71
CA ASN A 172 5.78 -1.39 -20.56
C ASN A 172 5.57 -0.27 -19.52
N THR A 173 5.01 0.87 -19.93
CA THR A 173 4.88 2.04 -19.07
C THR A 173 3.48 2.66 -19.16
N LEU A 174 3.06 3.33 -18.08
CA LEU A 174 1.83 4.12 -18.09
C LEU A 174 1.86 5.24 -19.12
N LYS A 175 3.02 5.84 -19.38
CA LYS A 175 3.19 6.86 -20.40
C LYS A 175 2.85 6.32 -21.79
N GLU A 176 3.39 5.16 -22.15
CA GLU A 176 3.03 4.48 -23.41
C GLU A 176 1.54 4.15 -23.48
N PHE A 177 0.99 3.63 -22.37
CA PHE A 177 -0.42 3.31 -22.27
C PHE A 177 -1.32 4.52 -22.57
N PHE A 178 -1.07 5.66 -21.92
CA PHE A 178 -1.88 6.87 -22.13
C PHE A 178 -1.74 7.48 -23.51
N ASN A 179 -0.56 7.38 -24.13
CA ASN A 179 -0.38 7.81 -25.52
C ASN A 179 -1.26 6.99 -26.48
N LEU A 180 -1.54 5.73 -26.15
CA LEU A 180 -2.34 4.83 -26.99
C LEU A 180 -3.85 4.92 -26.71
N VAL A 181 -4.25 5.21 -25.48
CA VAL A 181 -5.67 5.21 -25.08
C VAL A 181 -6.53 6.15 -25.94
N GLU A 182 -6.01 7.30 -26.33
CA GLU A 182 -6.76 8.28 -27.13
C GLU A 182 -6.80 7.95 -28.62
N SER A 183 -5.82 7.21 -29.12
CA SER A 183 -5.66 6.91 -30.56
C SER A 183 -6.06 5.49 -30.95
N ASN A 184 -6.12 4.56 -30.01
CA ASN A 184 -6.35 3.14 -30.27
C ASN A 184 -7.62 2.64 -29.56
N LYS A 185 -8.67 2.36 -30.34
CA LYS A 185 -9.97 1.88 -29.84
C LYS A 185 -9.87 0.59 -29.01
N TYR A 186 -8.93 -0.30 -29.34
CA TYR A 186 -8.71 -1.53 -28.58
C TYR A 186 -8.14 -1.24 -27.19
N VAL A 187 -7.12 -0.37 -27.11
CA VAL A 187 -6.55 0.06 -25.83
C VAL A 187 -7.57 0.83 -24.98
N ALA A 188 -8.38 1.67 -25.59
CA ALA A 188 -9.49 2.36 -24.93
C ALA A 188 -10.52 1.37 -24.36
N SER A 189 -10.84 0.29 -25.07
CA SER A 189 -11.76 -0.75 -24.57
C SER A 189 -11.15 -1.51 -23.38
N ILE A 190 -9.86 -1.87 -23.45
CA ILE A 190 -9.13 -2.49 -22.32
C ILE A 190 -9.22 -1.57 -21.10
N PHE A 191 -8.98 -0.28 -21.28
CA PHE A 191 -9.03 0.68 -20.19
C PHE A 191 -10.41 0.75 -19.55
N ASN A 192 -11.47 0.75 -20.33
CA ASN A 192 -12.82 0.77 -19.79
C ASN A 192 -13.15 -0.48 -18.96
N TYR A 193 -12.77 -1.67 -19.44
CA TYR A 193 -12.90 -2.91 -18.65
C TYR A 193 -12.07 -2.89 -17.37
N TYR A 194 -10.84 -2.39 -17.44
CA TYR A 194 -10.00 -2.21 -16.27
C TYR A 194 -10.65 -1.31 -15.23
N LEU A 195 -11.26 -0.19 -15.66
CA LEU A 195 -11.98 0.73 -14.79
C LEU A 195 -13.20 0.08 -14.13
N ASP A 196 -13.90 -0.80 -14.85
CA ASP A 196 -15.05 -1.51 -14.31
C ASP A 196 -14.62 -2.50 -13.22
N ASP A 197 -13.54 -3.25 -13.45
CA ASP A 197 -12.99 -4.17 -12.44
C ASP A 197 -12.44 -3.42 -11.23
N LEU A 198 -11.77 -2.29 -11.46
CA LEU A 198 -11.25 -1.44 -10.40
C LEU A 198 -12.39 -0.87 -9.54
N ALA A 199 -13.43 -0.34 -10.19
CA ALA A 199 -14.60 0.19 -9.51
C ALA A 199 -15.35 -0.89 -8.72
N GLU A 200 -15.44 -2.12 -9.23
CA GLU A 200 -16.05 -3.25 -8.53
C GLU A 200 -15.33 -3.55 -7.21
N GLY A 201 -14.00 -3.72 -7.26
CA GLY A 201 -13.23 -3.99 -6.06
C GLY A 201 -13.27 -2.85 -5.05
N MET A 202 -13.22 -1.60 -5.52
CA MET A 202 -13.28 -0.43 -4.65
C MET A 202 -14.68 -0.24 -4.03
N ALA A 203 -15.76 -0.48 -4.79
CA ALA A 203 -17.12 -0.43 -4.25
C ALA A 203 -17.34 -1.50 -3.18
N ASN A 204 -16.89 -2.74 -3.41
CA ASN A 204 -16.94 -3.81 -2.41
C ASN A 204 -16.18 -3.43 -1.13
N PHE A 205 -15.00 -2.82 -1.29
CA PHE A 205 -14.21 -2.33 -0.16
C PHE A 205 -14.94 -1.24 0.63
N ILE A 206 -15.50 -0.24 -0.04
CA ILE A 206 -16.27 0.86 0.58
C ILE A 206 -17.46 0.31 1.35
N MET A 207 -18.25 -0.59 0.74
CA MET A 207 -19.44 -1.16 1.38
C MET A 207 -19.15 -1.99 2.63
N VAL A 208 -17.98 -2.64 2.69
CA VAL A 208 -17.60 -3.49 3.82
C VAL A 208 -16.96 -2.70 4.96
N ASN A 209 -16.20 -1.65 4.64
CA ASN A 209 -15.38 -0.94 5.62
C ASN A 209 -15.96 0.41 6.05
N ASP A 210 -16.87 0.99 5.28
CA ASP A 210 -17.58 2.25 5.59
C ASP A 210 -16.66 3.36 6.10
N VAL A 211 -15.62 3.67 5.31
CA VAL A 211 -14.59 4.65 5.67
C VAL A 211 -15.02 6.09 5.38
N ASP A 212 -14.59 7.04 6.22
CA ASP A 212 -14.81 8.48 6.00
C ASP A 212 -14.00 9.00 4.81
N MET A 213 -12.80 8.43 4.60
CA MET A 213 -11.88 8.81 3.54
C MET A 213 -11.20 7.57 2.94
N LEU A 214 -11.27 7.45 1.62
CA LEU A 214 -10.48 6.50 0.84
C LEU A 214 -9.43 7.23 0.01
N VAL A 215 -8.16 7.00 0.29
CA VAL A 215 -7.04 7.54 -0.49
C VAL A 215 -6.56 6.50 -1.49
N ILE A 216 -6.32 6.90 -2.72
CA ILE A 216 -5.85 6.06 -3.81
C ILE A 216 -4.37 6.36 -4.03
N GLY A 217 -3.51 5.42 -3.67
CA GLY A 217 -2.07 5.49 -3.79
C GLY A 217 -1.51 4.56 -4.88
N GLY A 218 -0.18 4.44 -4.89
CA GLY A 218 0.53 3.68 -5.90
C GLY A 218 0.60 4.38 -7.25
N SER A 219 0.99 3.65 -8.29
CA SER A 219 1.15 4.25 -9.63
C SER A 219 -0.16 4.71 -10.26
N LEU A 220 -1.32 4.29 -9.75
CA LEU A 220 -2.62 4.80 -10.17
C LEU A 220 -2.79 6.30 -9.88
N ALA A 221 -2.18 6.82 -8.84
CA ALA A 221 -2.26 8.25 -8.50
C ALA A 221 -1.75 9.17 -9.62
N TRP A 222 -0.95 8.66 -10.56
CA TRP A 222 -0.46 9.42 -11.73
C TRP A 222 -1.49 9.59 -12.84
N PHE A 223 -2.68 8.99 -12.73
CA PHE A 223 -3.70 9.04 -13.80
C PHE A 223 -4.39 10.41 -13.91
N GLY A 224 -4.34 11.23 -12.86
CA GLY A 224 -4.85 12.60 -12.86
C GLY A 224 -6.38 12.73 -12.75
N ASP A 225 -6.84 13.97 -12.74
CA ASP A 225 -8.23 14.32 -12.41
C ASP A 225 -9.28 13.76 -13.37
N LYS A 226 -9.00 13.74 -14.68
CA LYS A 226 -9.93 13.18 -15.68
C LYS A 226 -10.29 11.73 -15.35
N PHE A 227 -9.29 10.95 -14.95
CA PHE A 227 -9.47 9.57 -14.57
C PHE A 227 -10.22 9.44 -13.24
N TYR A 228 -9.91 10.30 -12.27
CA TYR A 228 -10.57 10.32 -10.96
C TYR A 228 -12.09 10.43 -11.10
N TYR A 229 -12.59 11.35 -11.91
CA TYR A 229 -14.03 11.55 -12.09
C TYR A 229 -14.72 10.37 -12.75
N ILE A 230 -14.06 9.73 -13.73
CA ILE A 230 -14.60 8.53 -14.39
C ILE A 230 -14.67 7.37 -13.39
N LEU A 231 -13.59 7.14 -12.64
CA LEU A 231 -13.56 6.07 -11.63
C LEU A 231 -14.60 6.30 -10.53
N ARG A 232 -14.71 7.53 -10.03
CA ARG A 232 -15.71 7.88 -9.02
C ARG A 232 -17.14 7.64 -9.50
N ALA A 233 -17.46 8.00 -10.75
CA ALA A 233 -18.77 7.73 -11.33
C ALA A 233 -19.05 6.22 -11.40
N LYS A 234 -18.11 5.43 -11.90
CA LYS A 234 -18.23 3.97 -11.96
C LYS A 234 -18.39 3.31 -10.59
N ILE A 235 -17.70 3.80 -9.56
CA ILE A 235 -17.87 3.34 -8.19
C ILE A 235 -19.28 3.67 -7.68
N ALA A 236 -19.74 4.91 -7.90
CA ALA A 236 -21.07 5.34 -7.48
C ALA A 236 -22.21 4.53 -8.10
N GLU A 237 -22.06 4.05 -9.35
CA GLU A 237 -23.01 3.15 -10.01
C GLU A 237 -23.13 1.79 -9.31
N LYS A 238 -22.07 1.34 -8.64
CA LYS A 238 -22.01 0.03 -7.96
C LYS A 238 -22.43 0.08 -6.51
N LEU A 239 -22.48 1.26 -5.90
CA LEU A 239 -22.90 1.46 -4.51
C LEU A 239 -24.44 1.55 -4.44
N PHE A 240 -25.04 0.78 -3.53
CA PHE A 240 -26.49 0.62 -3.47
C PHE A 240 -27.22 1.77 -2.76
N ASN A 241 -26.56 2.51 -1.86
CA ASN A 241 -27.18 3.59 -1.11
C ASN A 241 -26.49 4.95 -1.35
N ARG A 242 -27.16 6.02 -0.92
CA ARG A 242 -26.69 7.40 -1.12
C ARG A 242 -25.50 7.72 -0.21
N GLU A 243 -25.55 7.31 1.02
CA GLU A 243 -24.52 7.58 2.04
C GLU A 243 -23.18 6.96 1.62
N ALA A 244 -23.17 5.73 1.13
CA ALA A 244 -21.97 5.10 0.61
C ALA A 244 -21.39 5.85 -0.62
N LYS A 245 -22.23 6.55 -1.41
CA LYS A 245 -21.79 7.38 -2.52
C LYS A 245 -21.10 8.67 -2.09
N ASP A 246 -21.34 9.11 -0.86
CA ASP A 246 -20.77 10.35 -0.31
C ASP A 246 -19.38 10.13 0.33
N VAL A 247 -18.82 8.90 0.30
CA VAL A 247 -17.46 8.61 0.74
C VAL A 247 -16.47 9.59 0.11
N LYS A 248 -15.63 10.18 0.93
CA LYS A 248 -14.59 11.08 0.44
C LYS A 248 -13.48 10.28 -0.19
N MET A 249 -13.04 10.68 -1.37
CA MET A 249 -11.95 10.04 -2.10
C MET A 249 -10.96 11.07 -2.60
N LYS A 250 -9.68 10.71 -2.69
CA LYS A 250 -8.62 11.52 -3.31
C LYS A 250 -7.44 10.65 -3.72
N PHE A 251 -6.55 11.20 -4.53
CA PHE A 251 -5.24 10.61 -4.74
C PHE A 251 -4.27 10.93 -3.59
N ALA A 252 -3.35 9.98 -3.33
CA ALA A 252 -2.22 10.15 -2.44
C ALA A 252 -1.28 11.26 -2.94
N LYS A 253 -0.63 11.99 -2.02
CA LYS A 253 0.23 13.13 -2.34
C LYS A 253 1.72 12.84 -2.13
N LEU A 254 2.08 11.91 -1.24
CA LEU A 254 3.49 11.63 -0.89
C LEU A 254 4.19 10.69 -1.88
N GLY A 255 3.45 10.12 -2.84
CA GLY A 255 4.01 9.28 -3.90
C GLY A 255 4.80 8.08 -3.37
N ASN A 256 5.93 7.77 -4.00
CA ASN A 256 6.74 6.60 -3.65
C ASN A 256 7.45 6.70 -2.29
N ASP A 257 7.53 7.89 -1.72
CA ASP A 257 8.20 8.11 -0.43
C ASP A 257 7.27 7.88 0.77
N ALA A 258 5.95 7.74 0.54
CA ALA A 258 4.96 7.51 1.58
C ALA A 258 5.32 6.34 2.51
N GLY A 259 5.75 5.19 1.93
CA GLY A 259 6.15 4.01 2.70
C GLY A 259 7.37 4.24 3.60
N LEU A 260 8.37 4.99 3.10
CA LEU A 260 9.56 5.35 3.89
C LEU A 260 9.22 6.30 5.04
N ILE A 261 8.44 7.33 4.75
CA ILE A 261 8.00 8.33 5.73
C ILE A 261 7.13 7.68 6.80
N GLY A 262 6.15 6.88 6.41
CA GLY A 262 5.26 6.20 7.36
C GLY A 262 5.95 5.15 8.21
N ALA A 263 6.97 4.48 7.67
CA ALA A 263 7.79 3.58 8.47
C ALA A 263 8.48 4.32 9.62
N ALA A 264 8.95 5.55 9.42
CA ALA A 264 9.56 6.35 10.49
C ALA A 264 8.59 6.67 11.63
N PHE A 265 7.29 6.75 11.37
CA PHE A 265 6.27 7.03 12.37
C PHE A 265 5.77 5.79 13.13
N LEU A 266 6.20 4.58 12.77
CA LEU A 266 5.69 3.35 13.39
C LEU A 266 5.86 3.30 14.92
N SER A 267 6.93 3.89 15.46
CA SER A 267 7.16 3.95 16.90
C SER A 267 6.06 4.71 17.64
N GLU A 268 5.54 5.78 17.06
CA GLU A 268 4.48 6.59 17.65
C GLU A 268 3.15 5.83 17.67
N TRP A 269 2.80 5.23 16.54
CA TRP A 269 1.53 4.54 16.35
C TRP A 269 1.43 3.19 17.06
N LEU A 270 2.50 2.39 17.07
CA LEU A 270 2.49 1.07 17.69
C LEU A 270 2.69 1.13 19.21
N ASN A 271 3.34 2.19 19.75
CA ASN A 271 3.45 2.37 21.19
C ASN A 271 2.17 2.91 21.84
N GLN A 272 1.30 3.59 21.11
CA GLN A 272 -0.02 4.01 21.64
C GLN A 272 -0.89 2.80 21.95
N LYS A 273 -0.81 1.75 21.15
CA LYS A 273 -1.56 0.50 21.33
C LYS A 273 -1.21 -0.25 22.62
N ASN A 274 0.02 -0.13 23.10
CA ASN A 274 0.51 -0.81 24.32
C ASN A 274 0.18 -0.03 25.62
N LYS A 275 -0.46 1.13 25.55
CA LYS A 275 -0.84 1.93 26.71
C LYS A 275 -2.31 1.78 27.09
N GLU A 276 -3.12 1.15 26.22
CA GLU A 276 -4.56 0.97 26.42
C GLU A 276 -4.95 -0.49 26.76
N ASP A 277 -3.99 -1.46 26.65
CA ASP A 277 -4.08 -2.82 27.18
C ASP A 277 -3.45 -2.91 28.60
#